data_5ae3c53cd8fdeb18214ba6bf00e1d358
#
_entry.id   5ae3c53cd8fdeb18214ba6bf00e1d358
#
_cell.length_a   1.000
_cell.length_b   1.000
_cell.length_c   1.000
_cell.angle_alpha   90.00
_cell.angle_beta   90.00
_cell.angle_gamma   90.00
#
_symmetry.space_group_name_H-M   'P 1'
#
loop_
_entity.id
_entity.type
_entity.pdbx_description
1 polymer ?
#
loop_
_entity_poly.entity_id
_entity_poly.type
_entity_poly.pdbx_seq_one_letter_code
_entity_poly.pdbx_strand_id
1 'polypeptide(L)'
;VLRPDYAALVLAQVGWTALCERELTADDYENEALPTLVDASCAGSGLLLEAVNILTDRAPGFARERWGFEGWQLHDAALWEQLLAEARERETAARERQARIVAVDINPAARKTAERMVKCAGYKRFVDFCAAKSATVLDHAGAVAGAAVVADTTETPLSLMHDAMALIGELRRAPELASAPVAALTRDGLMARALHAEPARSIAVMPNNEEATIEVWPSLDHAAAAFEAATS
;
A
#
# COMPACT_ATOMS: atom_id res chain seq x y z
N VAL A 1 6.46 -2.66 13.19
CA VAL A 1 5.96 -1.80 12.10
C VAL A 1 6.98 -1.81 10.98
N LEU A 2 6.52 -2.04 9.75
CA LEU A 2 7.36 -2.00 8.56
C LEU A 2 8.04 -0.63 8.43
N ARG A 3 9.35 -0.61 8.13
CA ARG A 3 10.10 0.62 7.89
C ARG A 3 9.59 1.34 6.64
N PRO A 4 9.58 2.69 6.62
CA PRO A 4 9.05 3.46 5.50
C PRO A 4 9.72 3.16 4.15
N ASP A 5 11.03 2.89 4.14
CA ASP A 5 11.78 2.56 2.92
C ASP A 5 11.31 1.24 2.27
N TYR A 6 11.02 0.22 3.06
CA TYR A 6 10.44 -1.03 2.53
C TYR A 6 8.97 -0.85 2.11
N ALA A 7 8.20 -0.07 2.86
CA ALA A 7 6.83 0.27 2.47
C ALA A 7 6.80 1.01 1.13
N ALA A 8 7.65 2.02 0.96
CA ALA A 8 7.80 2.74 -0.30
C ALA A 8 8.21 1.81 -1.46
N LEU A 9 9.12 0.86 -1.19
CA LEU A 9 9.55 -0.12 -2.19
C LEU A 9 8.39 -1.03 -2.63
N VAL A 10 7.55 -1.53 -1.72
CA VAL A 10 6.35 -2.32 -2.05
C VAL A 10 5.38 -1.50 -2.89
N LEU A 11 5.06 -0.28 -2.47
CA LEU A 11 4.13 0.61 -3.16
C LEU A 11 4.63 1.02 -4.57
N ALA A 12 5.95 1.17 -4.73
CA ALA A 12 6.57 1.43 -6.03
C ALA A 12 6.37 0.25 -7.01
N GLN A 13 6.35 -1.01 -6.54
CA GLN A 13 6.15 -2.17 -7.42
C GLN A 13 4.74 -2.20 -8.03
N VAL A 14 3.76 -1.62 -7.39
CA VAL A 14 2.38 -1.53 -7.90
C VAL A 14 2.05 -0.19 -8.55
N GLY A 15 3.03 0.69 -8.71
CA GLY A 15 2.86 1.99 -9.38
C GLY A 15 1.99 2.98 -8.62
N TRP A 16 1.91 2.88 -7.28
CA TRP A 16 1.03 3.72 -6.47
C TRP A 16 1.28 5.23 -6.67
N THR A 17 2.53 5.66 -6.81
CA THR A 17 2.86 7.07 -7.09
C THR A 17 2.19 7.57 -8.36
N ALA A 18 2.30 6.81 -9.45
CA ALA A 18 1.68 7.18 -10.73
C ALA A 18 0.15 7.21 -10.65
N LEU A 19 -0.46 6.30 -9.85
CA LEU A 19 -1.90 6.34 -9.60
C LEU A 19 -2.31 7.60 -8.81
N CYS A 20 -1.53 8.04 -7.82
CA CYS A 20 -1.79 9.25 -7.04
C CYS A 20 -1.63 10.54 -7.85
N GLU A 21 -0.76 10.52 -8.87
CA GLU A 21 -0.47 11.68 -9.74
C GLU A 21 -1.34 11.71 -11.00
N ARG A 22 -2.15 10.68 -11.22
CA ARG A 22 -3.05 10.62 -12.37
C ARG A 22 -4.04 11.78 -12.34
N GLU A 23 -4.16 12.50 -13.44
CA GLU A 23 -5.24 13.46 -13.64
C GLU A 23 -6.56 12.71 -13.83
N LEU A 24 -7.55 13.05 -13.00
CA LEU A 24 -8.90 12.52 -13.09
C LEU A 24 -9.67 13.26 -14.18
N THR A 25 -10.42 12.51 -14.98
CA THR A 25 -11.30 13.05 -16.02
C THR A 25 -12.63 13.49 -15.42
N ALA A 26 -13.44 14.23 -16.18
CA ALA A 26 -14.80 14.57 -15.77
C ALA A 26 -15.66 13.32 -15.52
N ASP A 27 -15.48 12.28 -16.33
CA ASP A 27 -16.16 10.98 -16.18
C ASP A 27 -15.76 10.27 -14.89
N ASP A 28 -14.46 10.31 -14.52
CA ASP A 28 -13.99 9.77 -13.24
C ASP A 28 -14.67 10.47 -12.05
N TYR A 29 -14.85 11.80 -12.12
CA TYR A 29 -15.54 12.55 -11.06
C TYR A 29 -17.03 12.29 -11.03
N GLU A 30 -17.71 12.21 -12.18
CA GLU A 30 -19.15 11.92 -12.25
C GLU A 30 -19.48 10.53 -11.70
N ASN A 31 -18.61 9.55 -11.95
CA ASN A 31 -18.81 8.17 -11.52
C ASN A 31 -18.12 7.86 -10.18
N GLU A 32 -17.51 8.84 -9.53
CA GLU A 32 -16.69 8.66 -8.33
C GLU A 32 -15.61 7.56 -8.49
N ALA A 33 -15.09 7.40 -9.72
CA ALA A 33 -14.07 6.42 -10.04
C ALA A 33 -12.70 6.96 -9.63
N LEU A 34 -12.18 6.50 -8.50
CA LEU A 34 -10.93 7.01 -7.92
C LEU A 34 -9.79 5.98 -8.04
N PRO A 35 -8.53 6.44 -8.11
CA PRO A 35 -7.38 5.58 -7.88
C PRO A 35 -7.52 4.86 -6.55
N THR A 36 -7.36 3.54 -6.55
CA THR A 36 -7.68 2.72 -5.38
C THR A 36 -6.50 1.86 -4.98
N LEU A 37 -6.12 1.90 -3.71
CA LEU A 37 -5.20 0.96 -3.08
C LEU A 37 -5.96 0.07 -2.11
N VAL A 38 -5.77 -1.24 -2.22
CA VAL A 38 -6.25 -2.21 -1.23
C VAL A 38 -5.05 -2.78 -0.47
N ASP A 39 -4.96 -2.50 0.83
CA ASP A 39 -4.02 -3.18 1.72
C ASP A 39 -4.74 -4.37 2.37
N ALA A 40 -4.44 -5.57 1.87
CA ALA A 40 -5.12 -6.80 2.24
C ALA A 40 -4.57 -7.45 3.54
N SER A 41 -3.51 -6.89 4.14
CA SER A 41 -2.96 -7.29 5.43
C SER A 41 -2.27 -6.10 6.10
N CYS A 42 -3.07 -5.25 6.73
CA CYS A 42 -2.65 -3.94 7.21
C CYS A 42 -2.04 -3.92 8.62
N ALA A 43 -1.69 -5.09 9.19
CA ALA A 43 -1.29 -5.28 10.59
C ALA A 43 -0.28 -4.25 11.11
N GLY A 44 0.75 -3.96 10.34
CA GLY A 44 1.82 -3.05 10.72
C GLY A 44 1.53 -1.57 10.46
N SER A 45 0.46 -1.22 9.77
CA SER A 45 0.13 0.12 9.26
C SER A 45 1.23 0.82 8.42
N GLY A 46 2.40 0.22 8.25
CA GLY A 46 3.52 0.82 7.53
C GLY A 46 3.19 1.14 6.08
N LEU A 47 2.54 0.21 5.38
CA LEU A 47 2.06 0.42 4.00
C LEU A 47 1.03 1.55 3.92
N LEU A 48 0.08 1.59 4.85
CA LEU A 48 -0.97 2.63 4.87
C LEU A 48 -0.39 4.03 5.11
N LEU A 49 0.51 4.16 6.09
CA LEU A 49 1.13 5.45 6.41
C LEU A 49 1.94 5.96 5.22
N GLU A 50 2.72 5.09 4.58
CA GLU A 50 3.52 5.46 3.44
C GLU A 50 2.66 5.72 2.19
N ALA A 51 1.58 4.98 1.99
CA ALA A 51 0.62 5.23 0.93
C ALA A 51 -0.01 6.63 1.02
N VAL A 52 -0.35 7.08 2.25
CA VAL A 52 -0.84 8.44 2.47
C VAL A 52 0.27 9.49 2.30
N ASN A 53 1.51 9.21 2.74
CA ASN A 53 2.65 10.10 2.50
C ASN A 53 2.85 10.34 0.99
N ILE A 54 2.79 9.27 0.17
CA ILE A 54 2.90 9.37 -1.30
C ILE A 54 1.72 10.15 -1.87
N LEU A 55 0.48 9.83 -1.47
CA LEU A 55 -0.72 10.53 -1.93
C LEU A 55 -0.66 12.03 -1.65
N THR A 56 -0.18 12.41 -0.46
CA THR A 56 -0.09 13.80 -0.02
C THR A 56 1.24 14.47 -0.38
N ASP A 57 2.10 13.82 -1.15
CA ASP A 57 3.44 14.31 -1.54
C ASP A 57 4.26 14.80 -0.32
N ARG A 58 4.13 14.08 0.79
CA ARG A 58 4.82 14.44 2.03
C ARG A 58 6.29 14.07 1.96
N ALA A 59 7.17 15.05 2.14
CA ALA A 59 8.61 14.83 2.12
C ALA A 59 9.07 13.85 3.22
N PRO A 60 9.95 12.88 2.89
CA PRO A 60 10.50 11.95 3.88
C PRO A 60 11.19 12.68 5.04
N GLY A 61 10.90 12.23 6.26
CA GLY A 61 11.51 12.82 7.45
C GLY A 61 10.96 14.19 7.86
N PHE A 62 9.93 14.70 7.22
CA PHE A 62 9.34 16.02 7.46
C PHE A 62 8.89 16.27 8.90
N ALA A 63 8.65 15.20 9.67
CA ALA A 63 8.31 15.30 11.09
C ALA A 63 9.55 15.41 12.01
N ARG A 64 10.76 15.44 11.47
CA ARG A 64 11.98 15.59 12.28
C ARG A 64 12.14 17.05 12.72
N GLU A 65 12.47 17.24 13.99
CA GLU A 65 12.77 18.56 14.55
C GLU A 65 14.20 19.03 14.22
N ARG A 66 15.10 18.08 13.95
CA ARG A 66 16.52 18.35 13.68
C ARG A 66 17.09 17.37 12.66
N TRP A 67 17.99 17.88 11.83
CA TRP A 67 18.70 17.11 10.80
C TRP A 67 20.19 17.06 11.11
N GLY A 68 20.81 15.91 10.94
CA GLY A 68 22.24 15.74 11.27
C GLY A 68 23.17 16.67 10.51
N PHE A 69 22.82 17.08 9.29
CA PHE A 69 23.62 17.97 8.46
C PHE A 69 23.52 19.46 8.84
N GLU A 70 22.58 19.88 9.69
CA GLU A 70 22.49 21.28 10.16
C GLU A 70 23.73 21.75 10.90
N GLY A 71 24.49 20.81 11.48
CA GLY A 71 25.77 21.08 12.12
C GLY A 71 26.98 21.05 11.19
N TRP A 72 26.82 20.80 9.89
CA TRP A 72 27.93 20.74 8.96
C TRP A 72 28.44 22.16 8.58
N GLN A 73 29.75 22.30 8.42
CA GLN A 73 30.36 23.59 8.11
C GLN A 73 29.86 24.23 6.80
N LEU A 74 29.44 23.43 5.84
CA LEU A 74 28.92 23.88 4.54
C LEU A 74 27.39 23.90 4.48
N HIS A 75 26.71 23.79 5.63
CA HIS A 75 25.24 23.85 5.66
C HIS A 75 24.77 25.27 5.32
N ASP A 76 23.90 25.36 4.32
CA ASP A 76 23.20 26.59 3.95
C ASP A 76 21.79 26.57 4.57
N ALA A 77 21.65 27.28 5.68
CA ALA A 77 20.39 27.34 6.40
C ALA A 77 19.27 28.04 5.60
N ALA A 78 19.61 29.03 4.76
CA ALA A 78 18.62 29.73 3.96
C ALA A 78 18.08 28.85 2.85
N LEU A 79 18.93 28.12 2.16
CA LEU A 79 18.52 27.12 1.17
C LEU A 79 17.69 26.01 1.81
N TRP A 80 18.06 25.55 3.02
CA TRP A 80 17.31 24.52 3.73
C TRP A 80 15.89 24.97 4.07
N GLU A 81 15.71 26.19 4.60
CA GLU A 81 14.39 26.77 4.87
C GLU A 81 13.54 26.92 3.59
N GLN A 82 14.17 27.25 2.47
CA GLN A 82 13.52 27.32 1.18
C GLN A 82 12.97 25.95 0.72
N LEU A 83 13.79 24.88 0.86
CA LEU A 83 13.38 23.51 0.54
C LEU A 83 12.26 23.01 1.46
N LEU A 84 12.30 23.38 2.74
CA LEU A 84 11.21 23.07 3.67
C LEU A 84 9.91 23.80 3.33
N ALA A 85 9.98 25.06 2.89
CA ALA A 85 8.82 25.82 2.45
C ALA A 85 8.19 25.19 1.19
N GLU A 86 9.01 24.86 0.19
CA GLU A 86 8.56 24.15 -1.01
C GLU A 86 7.88 22.81 -0.67
N ALA A 87 8.49 22.01 0.22
CA ALA A 87 7.92 20.74 0.66
C ALA A 87 6.54 20.92 1.34
N ARG A 88 6.35 22.00 2.12
CA ARG A 88 5.04 22.34 2.73
C ARG A 88 4.00 22.74 1.69
N GLU A 89 4.39 23.51 0.71
CA GLU A 89 3.49 23.93 -0.38
C GLU A 89 3.03 22.71 -1.20
N ARG A 90 3.95 21.82 -1.56
CA ARG A 90 3.66 20.58 -2.29
C ARG A 90 2.71 19.68 -1.49
N GLU A 91 2.99 19.43 -0.20
CA GLU A 91 2.10 18.63 0.65
C GLU A 91 0.70 19.28 0.74
N THR A 92 0.63 20.60 0.89
CA THR A 92 -0.64 21.31 0.98
C THR A 92 -1.47 21.16 -0.29
N ALA A 93 -0.86 21.34 -1.46
CA ALA A 93 -1.51 21.16 -2.75
C ALA A 93 -1.95 19.69 -2.97
N ALA A 94 -1.08 18.74 -2.65
CA ALA A 94 -1.36 17.32 -2.85
C ALA A 94 -2.41 16.75 -1.88
N ARG A 95 -2.71 17.42 -0.76
CA ARG A 95 -3.78 17.01 0.17
C ARG A 95 -5.18 17.07 -0.45
N GLU A 96 -5.35 17.78 -1.55
CA GLU A 96 -6.61 17.83 -2.31
C GLU A 96 -6.74 16.67 -3.33
N ARG A 97 -5.68 15.88 -3.53
CA ARG A 97 -5.73 14.69 -4.39
C ARG A 97 -6.75 13.69 -3.83
N GLN A 98 -7.49 13.09 -4.74
CA GLN A 98 -8.50 12.10 -4.42
C GLN A 98 -8.02 10.70 -4.77
N ALA A 99 -8.07 9.82 -3.81
CA ALA A 99 -7.81 8.40 -3.94
C ALA A 99 -8.52 7.65 -2.81
N ARG A 100 -8.80 6.36 -3.01
CA ARG A 100 -9.28 5.47 -1.96
C ARG A 100 -8.16 4.57 -1.47
N ILE A 101 -8.00 4.47 -0.15
CA ILE A 101 -7.12 3.51 0.49
C ILE A 101 -7.98 2.65 1.39
N VAL A 102 -8.21 1.41 0.98
CA VAL A 102 -9.02 0.44 1.71
C VAL A 102 -8.10 -0.49 2.49
N ALA A 103 -8.29 -0.55 3.81
CA ALA A 103 -7.45 -1.32 4.71
C ALA A 103 -8.23 -2.46 5.35
N VAL A 104 -7.73 -3.67 5.19
CA VAL A 104 -8.31 -4.84 5.84
C VAL A 104 -7.23 -5.66 6.54
N ASP A 105 -7.66 -6.41 7.54
CA ASP A 105 -6.85 -7.45 8.15
C ASP A 105 -7.75 -8.56 8.68
N ILE A 106 -7.35 -9.80 8.43
CA ILE A 106 -8.06 -10.98 8.92
C ILE A 106 -8.04 -11.06 10.46
N ASN A 107 -7.01 -10.46 11.07
CA ASN A 107 -6.90 -10.29 12.52
C ASN A 107 -7.54 -8.98 12.98
N PRO A 108 -8.71 -8.99 13.64
CA PRO A 108 -9.38 -7.76 14.07
C PRO A 108 -8.56 -6.93 15.08
N ALA A 109 -7.66 -7.53 15.84
CA ALA A 109 -6.80 -6.82 16.78
C ALA A 109 -5.69 -6.04 16.04
N ALA A 110 -5.11 -6.65 15.00
CA ALA A 110 -4.15 -6.01 14.11
C ALA A 110 -4.79 -4.81 13.40
N ARG A 111 -5.98 -4.99 12.82
CA ARG A 111 -6.74 -3.91 12.19
C ARG A 111 -6.99 -2.73 13.13
N LYS A 112 -7.44 -2.99 14.37
CA LYS A 112 -7.65 -1.93 15.38
C LYS A 112 -6.36 -1.19 15.72
N THR A 113 -5.23 -1.88 15.73
CA THR A 113 -3.92 -1.27 15.96
C THR A 113 -3.54 -0.36 14.80
N ALA A 114 -3.70 -0.83 13.56
CA ALA A 114 -3.45 -0.04 12.35
C ALA A 114 -4.35 1.21 12.31
N GLU A 115 -5.65 1.08 12.60
CA GLU A 115 -6.58 2.21 12.67
C GLU A 115 -6.14 3.27 13.69
N ARG A 116 -5.68 2.85 14.87
CA ARG A 116 -5.14 3.75 15.88
C ARG A 116 -3.88 4.47 15.39
N MET A 117 -2.96 3.78 14.73
CA MET A 117 -1.72 4.36 14.19
C MET A 117 -2.02 5.40 13.10
N VAL A 118 -2.90 5.07 12.16
CA VAL A 118 -3.36 5.98 11.10
C VAL A 118 -4.04 7.22 11.69
N LYS A 119 -4.87 7.04 12.73
CA LYS A 119 -5.49 8.15 13.46
C LYS A 119 -4.46 9.05 14.16
N CYS A 120 -3.46 8.46 14.83
CA CYS A 120 -2.40 9.21 15.52
C CYS A 120 -1.54 10.02 14.51
N ALA A 121 -1.35 9.51 13.29
CA ALA A 121 -0.67 10.22 12.22
C ALA A 121 -1.52 11.35 11.59
N GLY A 122 -2.79 11.51 11.96
CA GLY A 122 -3.69 12.49 11.37
C GLY A 122 -4.27 12.08 10.00
N TYR A 123 -4.18 10.80 9.64
CA TYR A 123 -4.52 10.29 8.31
C TYR A 123 -5.87 9.59 8.23
N LYS A 124 -6.69 9.67 9.29
CA LYS A 124 -7.99 8.97 9.36
C LYS A 124 -8.89 9.22 8.15
N ARG A 125 -8.86 10.43 7.57
CA ARG A 125 -9.73 10.80 6.43
C ARG A 125 -9.34 10.13 5.11
N PHE A 126 -8.13 9.58 5.01
CA PHE A 126 -7.60 8.99 3.78
C PHE A 126 -7.74 7.47 3.72
N VAL A 127 -8.07 6.83 4.84
CA VAL A 127 -8.06 5.35 4.94
C VAL A 127 -9.39 4.85 5.46
N ASP A 128 -10.01 3.97 4.68
CA ASP A 128 -11.22 3.26 5.03
C ASP A 128 -10.89 1.87 5.56
N PHE A 129 -11.22 1.62 6.83
CA PHE A 129 -11.05 0.32 7.46
C PHE A 129 -12.33 -0.50 7.38
N CYS A 130 -12.25 -1.68 6.80
CA CYS A 130 -13.41 -2.54 6.63
C CYS A 130 -13.20 -3.96 7.20
N ALA A 131 -14.28 -4.76 7.19
CA ALA A 131 -14.22 -6.16 7.57
C ALA A 131 -13.50 -6.98 6.49
N ALA A 132 -12.79 -8.03 6.90
CA ALA A 132 -12.06 -8.94 6.00
C ALA A 132 -13.03 -9.89 5.26
N LYS A 133 -13.84 -9.31 4.38
CA LYS A 133 -14.74 -10.00 3.47
C LYS A 133 -14.63 -9.32 2.10
N SER A 134 -14.46 -10.08 1.04
CA SER A 134 -14.29 -9.56 -0.32
C SER A 134 -15.38 -8.58 -0.72
N ALA A 135 -16.64 -8.92 -0.51
CA ALA A 135 -17.77 -8.05 -0.82
C ALA A 135 -17.69 -6.69 -0.09
N THR A 136 -17.31 -6.69 1.20
CA THR A 136 -17.14 -5.44 1.96
C THR A 136 -15.97 -4.62 1.45
N VAL A 137 -14.86 -5.26 1.07
CA VAL A 137 -13.70 -4.57 0.47
C VAL A 137 -14.10 -3.90 -0.84
N LEU A 138 -14.85 -4.60 -1.69
CA LEU A 138 -15.33 -4.08 -2.97
C LEU A 138 -16.32 -2.93 -2.80
N ASP A 139 -17.23 -3.02 -1.82
CA ASP A 139 -18.13 -1.91 -1.48
C ASP A 139 -17.35 -0.64 -1.10
N HIS A 140 -16.29 -0.78 -0.31
CA HIS A 140 -15.42 0.34 0.06
C HIS A 140 -14.50 0.81 -1.09
N ALA A 141 -14.08 -0.10 -1.97
CA ALA A 141 -13.31 0.26 -3.15
C ALA A 141 -14.15 1.09 -4.15
N GLY A 142 -15.44 0.82 -4.24
CA GLY A 142 -16.36 1.55 -5.13
C GLY A 142 -15.95 1.50 -6.60
N ALA A 143 -16.31 2.51 -7.38
CA ALA A 143 -15.84 2.65 -8.73
C ALA A 143 -14.34 2.99 -8.78
N VAL A 144 -13.60 2.39 -9.70
CA VAL A 144 -12.13 2.40 -9.72
C VAL A 144 -11.61 3.00 -11.03
N ALA A 145 -10.78 4.04 -10.92
CA ALA A 145 -10.04 4.63 -12.05
C ALA A 145 -8.64 4.02 -12.26
N GLY A 146 -8.32 3.02 -11.52
CA GLY A 146 -7.07 2.26 -11.49
C GLY A 146 -6.86 1.72 -10.09
N ALA A 147 -6.38 0.49 -9.97
CA ALA A 147 -6.22 -0.18 -8.68
C ALA A 147 -4.82 -0.74 -8.49
N ALA A 148 -4.44 -0.89 -7.23
CA ALA A 148 -3.29 -1.64 -6.77
C ALA A 148 -3.65 -2.44 -5.52
N VAL A 149 -3.06 -3.62 -5.36
CA VAL A 149 -3.24 -4.45 -4.17
C VAL A 149 -1.88 -4.68 -3.52
N VAL A 150 -1.81 -4.44 -2.21
CA VAL A 150 -0.60 -4.68 -1.43
C VAL A 150 -0.91 -5.52 -0.20
N ALA A 151 0.09 -6.19 0.36
CA ALA A 151 -0.02 -6.89 1.63
C ALA A 151 1.34 -6.97 2.32
N ASP A 152 1.36 -6.84 3.65
CA ASP A 152 2.49 -7.24 4.50
C ASP A 152 2.07 -8.45 5.33
N THR A 153 2.50 -9.63 4.89
CA THR A 153 2.17 -10.89 5.57
C THR A 153 3.22 -11.32 6.60
N THR A 154 4.28 -10.55 6.78
CA THR A 154 5.38 -10.90 7.69
C THR A 154 4.95 -10.92 9.16
N GLU A 155 3.93 -10.16 9.51
CA GLU A 155 3.33 -10.09 10.85
C GLU A 155 2.05 -10.94 10.98
N THR A 156 1.59 -11.59 9.90
CA THR A 156 0.39 -12.42 9.93
C THR A 156 0.69 -13.75 10.63
N PRO A 157 -0.04 -14.10 11.71
CA PRO A 157 0.12 -15.40 12.35
C PRO A 157 -0.14 -16.55 11.37
N LEU A 158 0.66 -17.60 11.42
CA LEU A 158 0.50 -18.79 10.56
C LEU A 158 -0.91 -19.39 10.62
N SER A 159 -1.56 -19.35 11.78
CA SER A 159 -2.94 -19.80 11.97
C SER A 159 -3.98 -19.00 11.18
N LEU A 160 -3.68 -17.77 10.78
CA LEU A 160 -4.55 -16.89 10.00
C LEU A 160 -4.11 -16.75 8.55
N MET A 161 -2.96 -17.32 8.19
CA MET A 161 -2.39 -17.17 6.84
C MET A 161 -3.32 -17.71 5.76
N HIS A 162 -3.95 -18.86 6.00
CA HIS A 162 -4.90 -19.47 5.07
C HIS A 162 -6.07 -18.51 4.77
N ASP A 163 -6.65 -17.90 5.79
CA ASP A 163 -7.79 -17.00 5.65
C ASP A 163 -7.38 -15.68 4.97
N ALA A 164 -6.17 -15.17 5.26
CA ALA A 164 -5.61 -14.00 4.58
C ALA A 164 -5.43 -14.27 3.07
N MET A 165 -4.92 -15.44 2.72
CA MET A 165 -4.76 -15.86 1.32
C MET A 165 -6.10 -16.10 0.63
N ALA A 166 -7.09 -16.65 1.34
CA ALA A 166 -8.44 -16.84 0.81
C ALA A 166 -9.08 -15.50 0.45
N LEU A 167 -8.92 -14.47 1.30
CA LEU A 167 -9.41 -13.12 1.01
C LEU A 167 -8.80 -12.56 -0.28
N ILE A 168 -7.48 -12.64 -0.46
CA ILE A 168 -6.80 -12.19 -1.68
C ILE A 168 -7.28 -12.99 -2.90
N GLY A 169 -7.45 -14.30 -2.74
CA GLY A 169 -7.97 -15.18 -3.78
C GLY A 169 -9.43 -14.86 -4.17
N GLU A 170 -10.23 -14.31 -3.25
CA GLU A 170 -11.56 -13.81 -3.55
C GLU A 170 -11.53 -12.45 -4.27
N LEU A 171 -10.69 -11.51 -3.81
CA LEU A 171 -10.55 -10.20 -4.42
C LEU A 171 -10.14 -10.26 -5.89
N ARG A 172 -9.29 -11.22 -6.27
CA ARG A 172 -8.88 -11.40 -7.68
C ARG A 172 -10.02 -11.77 -8.63
N ARG A 173 -11.16 -12.27 -8.11
CA ARG A 173 -12.34 -12.59 -8.93
C ARG A 173 -13.22 -11.37 -9.22
N ALA A 174 -12.91 -10.23 -8.59
CA ALA A 174 -13.64 -8.99 -8.79
C ALA A 174 -13.17 -8.33 -10.10
N PRO A 175 -14.06 -8.10 -11.07
CA PRO A 175 -13.69 -7.46 -12.34
C PRO A 175 -12.99 -6.12 -12.16
N GLU A 176 -13.37 -5.34 -11.13
CA GLU A 176 -12.84 -4.03 -10.80
C GLU A 176 -11.35 -4.09 -10.39
N LEU A 177 -10.92 -5.21 -9.82
CA LEU A 177 -9.55 -5.41 -9.34
C LEU A 177 -8.74 -6.40 -10.21
N ALA A 178 -9.35 -7.06 -11.17
CA ALA A 178 -8.73 -8.13 -11.96
C ALA A 178 -7.41 -7.71 -12.61
N SER A 179 -7.34 -6.51 -13.15
CA SER A 179 -6.13 -5.94 -13.75
C SER A 179 -5.17 -5.28 -12.75
N ALA A 180 -5.51 -5.23 -11.46
CA ALA A 180 -4.68 -4.58 -10.45
C ALA A 180 -3.34 -5.31 -10.26
N PRO A 181 -2.19 -4.62 -10.30
CA PRO A 181 -0.93 -5.19 -9.88
C PRO A 181 -0.95 -5.51 -8.39
N VAL A 182 -0.24 -6.55 -8.02
CA VAL A 182 -0.12 -7.01 -6.64
C VAL A 182 1.34 -6.99 -6.22
N ALA A 183 1.62 -6.47 -5.03
CA ALA A 183 2.91 -6.63 -4.38
C ALA A 183 2.71 -7.05 -2.92
N ALA A 184 3.37 -8.12 -2.52
CA ALA A 184 3.30 -8.61 -1.16
C ALA A 184 4.70 -8.75 -0.54
N LEU A 185 4.88 -8.22 0.66
CA LEU A 185 6.01 -8.55 1.50
C LEU A 185 5.68 -9.85 2.25
N THR A 186 6.49 -10.87 2.05
CA THR A 186 6.22 -12.22 2.57
C THR A 186 7.52 -12.90 3.01
N ARG A 187 7.40 -13.97 3.79
CA ARG A 187 8.51 -14.86 4.15
C ARG A 187 8.36 -16.19 3.41
N ASP A 188 9.49 -16.76 3.00
CA ASP A 188 9.57 -18.12 2.44
C ASP A 188 8.66 -18.39 1.22
N GLY A 189 8.36 -17.38 0.41
CA GLY A 189 7.50 -17.54 -0.76
C GLY A 189 6.06 -17.97 -0.41
N LEU A 190 5.58 -17.60 0.78
CA LEU A 190 4.25 -18.01 1.27
C LEU A 190 3.13 -17.54 0.36
N MET A 191 3.25 -16.31 -0.18
CA MET A 191 2.23 -15.76 -1.06
C MET A 191 2.16 -16.52 -2.40
N ALA A 192 3.29 -16.78 -3.03
CA ALA A 192 3.35 -17.57 -4.27
C ALA A 192 2.72 -18.95 -4.10
N ARG A 193 3.05 -19.64 -2.99
CA ARG A 193 2.46 -20.95 -2.67
C ARG A 193 0.95 -20.86 -2.43
N ALA A 194 0.49 -19.83 -1.74
CA ALA A 194 -0.92 -19.68 -1.43
C ALA A 194 -1.77 -19.28 -2.65
N LEU A 195 -1.20 -18.48 -3.55
CA LEU A 195 -1.85 -18.09 -4.80
C LEU A 195 -1.72 -19.16 -5.88
N HIS A 196 -0.89 -20.21 -5.66
CA HIS A 196 -0.51 -21.20 -6.69
C HIS A 196 -0.01 -20.53 -7.98
N ALA A 197 0.71 -19.42 -7.82
CA ALA A 197 1.17 -18.61 -8.94
C ALA A 197 2.57 -18.07 -8.66
N GLU A 198 3.49 -18.33 -9.58
CA GLU A 198 4.82 -17.75 -9.48
C GLU A 198 4.77 -16.24 -9.68
N PRO A 199 5.47 -15.46 -8.85
CA PRO A 199 5.56 -14.03 -9.04
C PRO A 199 6.34 -13.71 -10.32
N ALA A 200 5.93 -12.70 -11.06
CA ALA A 200 6.69 -12.20 -12.20
C ALA A 200 8.03 -11.58 -11.76
N ARG A 201 8.12 -11.16 -10.50
CA ARG A 201 9.33 -10.60 -9.91
C ARG A 201 9.40 -10.90 -8.41
N SER A 202 10.59 -11.23 -7.93
CA SER A 202 10.89 -11.43 -6.51
C SER A 202 12.11 -10.58 -6.12
N ILE A 203 11.99 -9.83 -5.02
CA ILE A 203 13.03 -8.94 -4.52
C ILE A 203 13.35 -9.34 -3.09
N ALA A 204 14.56 -9.87 -2.85
CA ALA A 204 15.02 -10.19 -1.51
C ALA A 204 15.26 -8.91 -0.71
N VAL A 205 14.77 -8.87 0.51
CA VAL A 205 14.87 -7.75 1.45
C VAL A 205 15.12 -8.25 2.86
N MET A 206 15.57 -7.38 3.75
CA MET A 206 15.83 -7.71 5.16
C MET A 206 15.17 -6.70 6.12
N PRO A 207 13.83 -6.62 6.14
CA PRO A 207 13.17 -5.77 7.12
C PRO A 207 13.45 -6.29 8.54
N ASN A 208 13.86 -5.37 9.43
CA ASN A 208 14.15 -5.70 10.84
C ASN A 208 15.21 -6.81 11.03
N ASN A 209 16.18 -6.94 10.11
CA ASN A 209 17.21 -7.99 10.07
C ASN A 209 16.65 -9.43 9.92
N GLU A 210 15.46 -9.57 9.40
CA GLU A 210 14.85 -10.85 9.05
C GLU A 210 14.72 -10.97 7.53
N GLU A 211 15.01 -12.14 6.99
CA GLU A 211 14.88 -12.38 5.56
C GLU A 211 13.40 -12.36 5.16
N ALA A 212 13.10 -11.62 4.11
CA ALA A 212 11.79 -11.54 3.49
C ALA A 212 11.93 -11.30 1.99
N THR A 213 10.85 -11.44 1.27
CA THR A 213 10.80 -11.23 -0.18
C THR A 213 9.60 -10.34 -0.52
N ILE A 214 9.80 -9.37 -1.40
CA ILE A 214 8.70 -8.68 -2.06
C ILE A 214 8.39 -9.46 -3.33
N GLU A 215 7.24 -10.09 -3.37
CA GLU A 215 6.72 -10.83 -4.52
C GLU A 215 5.74 -9.93 -5.28
N VAL A 216 5.88 -9.89 -6.63
CA VAL A 216 5.11 -8.97 -7.48
C VAL A 216 4.44 -9.73 -8.62
N TRP A 217 3.16 -9.49 -8.79
CA TRP A 217 2.36 -9.96 -9.93
C TRP A 217 1.84 -8.75 -10.72
N PRO A 218 1.87 -8.79 -12.06
CA PRO A 218 1.44 -7.66 -12.90
C PRO A 218 -0.07 -7.41 -12.84
N SER A 219 -0.84 -8.43 -12.47
CA SER A 219 -2.29 -8.33 -12.23
C SER A 219 -2.75 -9.47 -11.35
N LEU A 220 -3.94 -9.34 -10.75
CA LEU A 220 -4.59 -10.44 -10.05
C LEU A 220 -4.98 -11.58 -11.00
N ASP A 221 -5.34 -11.29 -12.26
CA ASP A 221 -5.61 -12.29 -13.29
C ASP A 221 -4.40 -13.13 -13.66
N HIS A 222 -3.20 -12.54 -13.67
CA HIS A 222 -1.97 -13.27 -13.91
C HIS A 222 -1.75 -14.39 -12.88
N ALA A 223 -2.06 -14.10 -11.62
CA ALA A 223 -2.04 -15.10 -10.55
C ALA A 223 -3.10 -16.20 -10.74
N ALA A 224 -4.25 -15.91 -11.38
CA ALA A 224 -5.31 -16.87 -11.66
C ALA A 224 -4.97 -17.82 -12.80
N ALA A 225 -4.45 -17.31 -13.92
CA ALA A 225 -4.12 -18.10 -15.11
C ALA A 225 -3.05 -19.17 -14.82
N ALA A 226 -2.05 -18.85 -13.99
CA ALA A 226 -1.02 -19.80 -13.58
C ALA A 226 -1.57 -20.95 -12.73
N PHE A 227 -2.64 -20.75 -11.96
CA PHE A 227 -3.29 -21.78 -11.17
C PHE A 227 -4.07 -22.77 -12.05
N GLU A 228 -4.82 -22.31 -13.04
CA GLU A 228 -5.56 -23.17 -13.96
C GLU A 228 -4.63 -24.03 -14.80
N ALA A 229 -3.49 -23.49 -15.23
CA ALA A 229 -2.47 -24.23 -15.97
C ALA A 229 -1.77 -25.30 -15.12
N ALA A 230 -1.65 -25.13 -13.81
CA ALA A 230 -1.02 -26.10 -12.91
C ALA A 230 -1.97 -27.24 -12.46
N THR A 231 -3.30 -27.06 -12.65
CA THR A 231 -4.35 -28.01 -12.27
C THR A 231 -4.96 -28.76 -13.46
N SER A 232 -4.55 -28.42 -14.69
CA SER A 232 -4.91 -29.09 -15.95
C SER A 232 -3.88 -30.12 -16.37
#